data_26e60aaa449fc694090f0e81d2b04638
#
_entry.id   26e60aaa449fc694090f0e81d2b04638
#
_cell.length_a   1.000
_cell.length_b   1.000
_cell.length_c   1.000
_cell.angle_alpha   90.00
_cell.angle_beta   90.00
_cell.angle_gamma   90.00
#
_symmetry.space_group_name_H-M   'P 1'
#
loop_
_entity.id
_entity.type
_entity.pdbx_description
1 polymer ?
#
loop_
_entity_poly.entity_id
_entity_poly.type
_entity_poly.pdbx_seq_one_letter_code
_entity_poly.pdbx_strand_id
1 'polypeptide(L)'
;MRLWWERSDLGYSEEGRLHLGGYDLGSLAEAGTTPAYFYSLPRATANLQAVHAALDGTGISRHRIFYAIKANRFMPLLTAFAQSGLCGVDVCSPEEMLHALACGFREQDISYTGTSISEADLDIICRHPQILINCDSQ
;
A
#
# COMPACT_ATOMS: atom_id res chain seq x y z
N MET A 1 27.73 -15.57 -7.92
CA MET A 1 26.79 -15.47 -9.07
C MET A 1 25.49 -14.90 -8.52
N ARG A 2 25.01 -13.77 -9.07
CA ARG A 2 23.75 -13.15 -8.62
C ARG A 2 22.57 -13.97 -9.15
N LEU A 3 21.62 -14.31 -8.28
CA LEU A 3 20.43 -15.05 -8.67
C LEU A 3 19.42 -14.11 -9.36
N TRP A 4 18.55 -14.64 -10.22
CA TRP A 4 17.62 -13.86 -11.05
C TRP A 4 16.62 -13.00 -10.23
N TRP A 5 16.32 -13.37 -8.99
CA TRP A 5 15.42 -12.68 -8.08
C TRP A 5 16.14 -11.68 -7.15
N GLU A 6 17.47 -11.72 -7.08
CA GLU A 6 18.25 -10.81 -6.25
C GLU A 6 18.17 -9.37 -6.77
N ARG A 7 18.06 -8.45 -5.85
CA ARG A 7 18.02 -7.01 -6.09
C ARG A 7 19.03 -6.31 -5.19
N SER A 8 19.19 -5.01 -5.36
CA SER A 8 20.09 -4.22 -4.52
C SER A 8 19.71 -4.24 -3.03
N ASP A 9 18.43 -4.48 -2.72
CA ASP A 9 17.89 -4.52 -1.37
C ASP A 9 17.53 -5.93 -0.88
N LEU A 10 17.67 -6.97 -1.72
CA LEU A 10 17.37 -8.35 -1.38
C LEU A 10 18.37 -9.30 -2.04
N GLY A 11 19.10 -10.06 -1.27
CA GLY A 11 20.08 -11.02 -1.76
C GLY A 11 20.84 -11.72 -0.66
N TYR A 12 21.74 -12.62 -1.03
CA TYR A 12 22.61 -13.29 -0.09
C TYR A 12 23.88 -12.48 0.17
N SER A 13 24.35 -12.49 1.42
CA SER A 13 25.70 -12.03 1.79
C SER A 13 26.77 -13.02 1.33
N GLU A 14 28.05 -12.65 1.50
CA GLU A 14 29.20 -13.53 1.21
C GLU A 14 29.18 -14.78 2.13
N GLU A 15 28.64 -14.67 3.34
CA GLU A 15 28.47 -15.78 4.29
C GLU A 15 27.22 -16.62 4.01
N GLY A 16 26.48 -16.34 2.92
CA GLY A 16 25.29 -17.10 2.54
C GLY A 16 24.03 -16.77 3.36
N ARG A 17 23.99 -15.61 4.02
CA ARG A 17 22.82 -15.14 4.81
C ARG A 17 21.90 -14.27 3.95
N LEU A 18 20.60 -14.52 4.00
CA LEU A 18 19.61 -13.76 3.24
C LEU A 18 19.32 -12.41 3.92
N HIS A 19 19.52 -11.32 3.18
CA HIS A 19 19.28 -9.95 3.64
C HIS A 19 18.17 -9.26 2.85
N LEU A 20 17.35 -8.46 3.56
CA LEU A 20 16.39 -7.52 2.97
C LEU A 20 16.60 -6.15 3.59
N GLY A 21 16.90 -5.14 2.74
CA GLY A 21 17.11 -3.76 3.19
C GLY A 21 18.26 -3.60 4.19
N GLY A 22 19.28 -4.48 4.12
CA GLY A 22 20.42 -4.51 5.03
C GLY A 22 20.21 -5.35 6.30
N TYR A 23 19.01 -5.89 6.53
CA TYR A 23 18.70 -6.73 7.69
C TYR A 23 18.83 -8.22 7.33
N ASP A 24 19.48 -9.00 8.18
CA ASP A 24 19.54 -10.45 8.11
C ASP A 24 18.19 -11.04 8.48
N LEU A 25 17.55 -11.71 7.51
CA LEU A 25 16.22 -12.29 7.71
C LEU A 25 16.23 -13.51 8.63
N GLY A 26 17.33 -14.25 8.68
CA GLY A 26 17.49 -15.38 9.61
C GLY A 26 17.47 -14.91 11.05
N SER A 27 18.27 -13.89 11.38
CA SER A 27 18.30 -13.29 12.72
C SER A 27 16.96 -12.70 13.14
N LEU A 28 16.24 -12.04 12.20
CA LEU A 28 14.89 -11.52 12.47
C LEU A 28 13.88 -12.65 12.72
N ALA A 29 13.97 -13.76 11.99
CA ALA A 29 13.10 -14.91 12.17
C ALA A 29 13.36 -15.64 13.51
N GLU A 30 14.62 -15.71 13.94
CA GLU A 30 15.00 -16.27 15.25
C GLU A 30 14.51 -15.40 16.41
N ALA A 31 14.55 -14.07 16.25
CA ALA A 31 14.10 -13.13 17.29
C ALA A 31 12.56 -13.02 17.38
N GLY A 32 11.84 -13.44 16.35
CA GLY A 32 10.39 -13.35 16.25
C GLY A 32 9.69 -14.71 16.23
N THR A 33 8.40 -14.67 15.85
CA THR A 33 7.60 -15.88 15.60
C THR A 33 7.55 -16.18 14.11
N THR A 34 7.72 -17.46 13.76
CA THR A 34 7.55 -17.95 12.39
C THR A 34 6.28 -18.81 12.27
N PRO A 35 5.58 -18.80 11.11
CA PRO A 35 5.93 -18.11 9.87
C PRO A 35 5.75 -16.58 9.97
N ALA A 36 6.59 -15.80 9.24
CA ALA A 36 6.57 -14.33 9.26
C ALA A 36 6.69 -13.76 7.83
N TYR A 37 6.09 -12.57 7.64
CA TYR A 37 6.26 -11.77 6.43
C TYR A 37 7.17 -10.57 6.71
N PHE A 38 8.15 -10.34 5.85
CA PHE A 38 9.05 -9.21 5.94
C PHE A 38 8.75 -8.20 4.82
N TYR A 39 8.53 -6.94 5.18
CA TYR A 39 8.23 -5.86 4.26
C TYR A 39 9.32 -4.79 4.30
N SER A 40 9.84 -4.41 3.13
CA SER A 40 10.71 -3.25 2.99
C SER A 40 9.86 -2.01 2.67
N LEU A 41 9.63 -1.16 3.66
CA LEU A 41 8.89 0.10 3.46
C LEU A 41 9.62 1.04 2.48
N PRO A 42 10.96 1.20 2.55
CA PRO A 42 11.68 1.99 1.55
C PRO A 42 11.47 1.47 0.12
N ARG A 43 11.45 0.16 -0.07
CA ARG A 43 11.20 -0.44 -1.39
C ARG A 43 9.77 -0.18 -1.85
N ALA A 44 8.78 -0.31 -0.97
CA ALA A 44 7.38 -0.04 -1.30
C ALA A 44 7.20 1.42 -1.77
N THR A 45 7.80 2.38 -1.07
CA THR A 45 7.80 3.80 -1.45
C THR A 45 8.54 4.04 -2.77
N ALA A 46 9.71 3.42 -2.97
CA ALA A 46 10.46 3.53 -4.23
C ALA A 46 9.68 2.97 -5.43
N ASN A 47 8.89 1.92 -5.23
CA ASN A 47 8.01 1.39 -6.29
C ASN A 47 6.92 2.41 -6.68
N LEU A 48 6.29 3.10 -5.71
CA LEU A 48 5.34 4.18 -6.00
C LEU A 48 6.00 5.33 -6.78
N GLN A 49 7.19 5.75 -6.37
CA GLN A 49 7.98 6.78 -7.08
C GLN A 49 8.27 6.38 -8.52
N ALA A 50 8.63 5.11 -8.75
CA ALA A 50 8.89 4.59 -10.09
C ALA A 50 7.63 4.61 -10.98
N VAL A 51 6.44 4.32 -10.41
CA VAL A 51 5.17 4.41 -11.15
C VAL A 51 4.86 5.87 -11.50
N HIS A 52 5.04 6.82 -10.58
CA HIS A 52 4.90 8.25 -10.88
C HIS A 52 5.84 8.70 -12.00
N ALA A 53 7.12 8.36 -11.90
CA ALA A 53 8.11 8.71 -12.92
C ALA A 53 7.75 8.13 -14.30
N ALA A 54 7.22 6.91 -14.34
CA ALA A 54 6.75 6.30 -15.58
C ALA A 54 5.54 7.05 -16.17
N LEU A 55 4.57 7.44 -15.36
CA LEU A 55 3.40 8.21 -15.79
C LEU A 55 3.80 9.61 -16.29
N ASP A 56 4.67 10.29 -15.55
CA ASP A 56 5.21 11.60 -15.96
C ASP A 56 5.92 11.52 -17.32
N GLY A 57 6.66 10.43 -17.56
CA GLY A 57 7.35 10.17 -18.83
C GLY A 57 6.42 9.96 -20.03
N THR A 58 5.13 9.68 -19.81
CA THR A 58 4.14 9.52 -20.91
C THR A 58 3.54 10.85 -21.39
N GLY A 59 3.84 11.96 -20.74
CA GLY A 59 3.25 13.26 -21.02
C GLY A 59 1.85 13.46 -20.42
N ILE A 60 1.38 12.55 -19.57
CA ILE A 60 0.15 12.72 -18.79
C ILE A 60 0.40 13.78 -17.72
N SER A 61 -0.20 14.96 -17.90
CA SER A 61 0.06 16.12 -17.05
C SER A 61 -0.62 16.05 -15.67
N ARG A 62 -1.64 15.19 -15.50
CA ARG A 62 -2.39 15.04 -14.25
C ARG A 62 -2.79 13.59 -14.06
N HIS A 63 -2.29 12.96 -12.99
CA HIS A 63 -2.64 11.60 -12.61
C HIS A 63 -2.69 11.48 -11.08
N ARG A 64 -3.43 10.50 -10.59
CA ARG A 64 -3.43 10.06 -9.19
C ARG A 64 -3.33 8.55 -9.17
N ILE A 65 -2.58 8.03 -8.19
CA ILE A 65 -2.45 6.61 -7.95
C ILE A 65 -3.28 6.29 -6.70
N PHE A 66 -4.10 5.25 -6.79
CA PHE A 66 -4.81 4.70 -5.63
C PHE A 66 -4.34 3.27 -5.41
N TYR A 67 -3.84 3.01 -4.22
CA TYR A 67 -3.42 1.67 -3.82
C TYR A 67 -4.63 0.86 -3.37
N ALA A 68 -4.91 -0.27 -4.02
CA ALA A 68 -6.01 -1.16 -3.65
C ALA A 68 -5.69 -1.85 -2.31
N ILE A 69 -6.35 -1.44 -1.24
CA ILE A 69 -6.06 -1.87 0.14
C ILE A 69 -6.25 -3.38 0.34
N LYS A 70 -7.13 -4.00 -0.44
CA LYS A 70 -7.36 -5.45 -0.44
C LYS A 70 -6.12 -6.27 -0.78
N ALA A 71 -5.11 -5.68 -1.46
CA ALA A 71 -3.86 -6.36 -1.78
C ALA A 71 -3.01 -6.59 -0.53
N ASN A 72 -2.96 -5.63 0.39
CA ASN A 72 -2.32 -5.77 1.68
C ASN A 72 -2.81 -4.67 2.65
N ARG A 73 -3.45 -5.08 3.74
CA ARG A 73 -4.00 -4.21 4.78
C ARG A 73 -3.05 -3.95 5.94
N PHE A 74 -1.79 -4.32 5.84
CA PHE A 74 -0.82 -4.17 6.91
C PHE A 74 -0.63 -2.69 7.27
N MET A 75 -1.06 -2.32 8.48
CA MET A 75 -1.10 -0.91 8.94
C MET A 75 0.23 -0.18 8.77
N PRO A 76 1.41 -0.72 9.14
CA PRO A 76 2.68 -0.01 8.94
C PRO A 76 2.97 0.32 7.46
N LEU A 77 2.56 -0.55 6.51
CA LEU A 77 2.70 -0.28 5.08
C LEU A 77 1.78 0.86 4.64
N LEU A 78 0.52 0.81 5.04
CA LEU A 78 -0.48 1.83 4.70
C LEU A 78 -0.12 3.18 5.32
N THR A 79 0.34 3.20 6.57
CA THR A 79 0.82 4.42 7.24
C THR A 79 2.01 5.04 6.49
N ALA A 80 2.97 4.22 6.05
CA ALA A 80 4.08 4.70 5.23
C ALA A 80 3.60 5.30 3.89
N PHE A 81 2.60 4.71 3.26
CA PHE A 81 1.99 5.25 2.04
C PHE A 81 1.26 6.58 2.29
N ALA A 82 0.47 6.67 3.35
CA ALA A 82 -0.20 7.91 3.73
C ALA A 82 0.80 9.04 4.00
N GLN A 83 1.87 8.75 4.76
CA GLN A 83 2.93 9.71 5.07
C GLN A 83 3.73 10.15 3.83
N SER A 84 3.89 9.27 2.85
CA SER A 84 4.61 9.59 1.61
C SER A 84 3.88 10.62 0.75
N GLY A 85 2.53 10.68 0.84
CA GLY A 85 1.69 11.51 -0.03
C GLY A 85 1.70 11.09 -1.51
N LEU A 86 2.32 9.95 -1.85
CA LEU A 86 2.49 9.51 -3.23
C LEU A 86 1.25 8.79 -3.79
N CYS A 87 0.38 8.28 -2.94
CA CYS A 87 -0.86 7.64 -3.39
C CYS A 87 -2.00 7.88 -2.40
N GLY A 88 -3.22 7.77 -2.90
CA GLY A 88 -4.39 7.48 -2.10
C GLY A 88 -4.60 5.97 -1.94
N VAL A 89 -5.75 5.57 -1.43
CA VAL A 89 -6.19 4.17 -1.35
C VAL A 89 -7.52 3.96 -2.04
N ASP A 90 -7.69 2.79 -2.65
CA ASP A 90 -8.96 2.30 -3.13
C ASP A 90 -9.48 1.25 -2.16
N VAL A 91 -10.70 1.47 -1.66
CA VAL A 91 -11.36 0.66 -0.63
C VAL A 91 -12.68 0.11 -1.17
N CYS A 92 -13.09 -1.06 -0.68
CA CYS A 92 -14.30 -1.75 -1.16
C CYS A 92 -15.35 -1.95 -0.06
N SER A 93 -15.07 -1.55 1.18
CA SER A 93 -16.01 -1.65 2.31
C SER A 93 -15.83 -0.52 3.31
N PRO A 94 -16.86 -0.23 4.15
CA PRO A 94 -16.73 0.76 5.23
C PRO A 94 -15.59 0.44 6.20
N GLU A 95 -15.34 -0.85 6.50
CA GLU A 95 -14.24 -1.25 7.39
C GLU A 95 -12.88 -0.92 6.78
N GLU A 96 -12.69 -1.15 5.48
CA GLU A 96 -11.46 -0.77 4.77
C GLU A 96 -11.28 0.74 4.75
N MET A 97 -12.38 1.49 4.55
CA MET A 97 -12.38 2.95 4.59
C MET A 97 -11.95 3.48 5.98
N LEU A 98 -12.56 2.97 7.05
CA LEU A 98 -12.21 3.35 8.42
C LEU A 98 -10.78 2.95 8.77
N HIS A 99 -10.32 1.79 8.29
CA HIS A 99 -8.93 1.36 8.45
C HIS A 99 -7.96 2.29 7.72
N ALA A 100 -8.28 2.74 6.51
CA ALA A 100 -7.47 3.71 5.78
C ALA A 100 -7.36 5.05 6.52
N LEU A 101 -8.48 5.56 7.05
CA LEU A 101 -8.49 6.77 7.89
C LEU A 101 -7.61 6.58 9.15
N ALA A 102 -7.71 5.43 9.81
CA ALA A 102 -6.87 5.10 10.98
C ALA A 102 -5.38 4.99 10.63
N CYS A 103 -5.03 4.65 9.38
CA CYS A 103 -3.66 4.65 8.88
C CYS A 103 -3.14 6.04 8.49
N GLY A 104 -3.98 7.10 8.56
CA GLY A 104 -3.60 8.48 8.32
C GLY A 104 -3.89 9.00 6.90
N PHE A 105 -4.64 8.27 6.07
CA PHE A 105 -5.15 8.81 4.81
C PHE A 105 -6.23 9.86 5.10
N ARG A 106 -6.24 10.95 4.33
CA ARG A 106 -7.30 11.95 4.39
C ARG A 106 -8.49 11.47 3.55
N GLU A 107 -9.71 11.86 3.89
CA GLU A 107 -10.91 11.49 3.13
C GLU A 107 -10.75 11.71 1.62
N GLN A 108 -10.23 12.85 1.21
CA GLN A 108 -10.00 13.20 -0.20
C GLN A 108 -8.98 12.31 -0.93
N ASP A 109 -8.22 11.50 -0.20
CA ASP A 109 -7.24 10.56 -0.74
C ASP A 109 -7.77 9.11 -0.73
N ILE A 110 -9.07 8.94 -0.44
CA ILE A 110 -9.76 7.65 -0.45
C ILE A 110 -10.71 7.58 -1.63
N SER A 111 -10.61 6.53 -2.43
CA SER A 111 -11.55 6.13 -3.46
C SER A 111 -12.35 4.93 -2.96
N TYR A 112 -13.67 5.02 -2.95
CA TYR A 112 -14.54 3.94 -2.55
C TYR A 112 -15.15 3.28 -3.80
N THR A 113 -14.85 2.01 -4.02
CA THR A 113 -15.33 1.21 -5.15
C THR A 113 -16.01 -0.05 -4.61
N GLY A 114 -17.24 0.10 -4.12
CA GLY A 114 -18.03 -1.00 -3.56
C GLY A 114 -19.09 -1.49 -4.52
N THR A 115 -19.29 -2.80 -4.56
CA THR A 115 -20.47 -3.44 -5.13
C THR A 115 -21.37 -3.92 -3.99
N SER A 116 -22.68 -3.89 -4.18
CA SER A 116 -23.65 -4.38 -3.15
C SER A 116 -23.59 -3.59 -1.83
N ILE A 117 -23.60 -2.26 -1.92
CA ILE A 117 -23.60 -1.37 -0.77
C ILE A 117 -24.97 -1.42 -0.09
N SER A 118 -25.01 -1.72 1.21
CA SER A 118 -26.24 -1.70 2.03
C SER A 118 -26.57 -0.26 2.49
N GLU A 119 -27.81 -0.04 2.98
CA GLU A 119 -28.19 1.25 3.60
C GLU A 119 -27.30 1.57 4.80
N ALA A 120 -26.95 0.57 5.62
CA ALA A 120 -26.07 0.76 6.76
C ALA A 120 -24.64 1.18 6.33
N ASP A 121 -24.14 0.65 5.21
CA ASP A 121 -22.85 1.07 4.64
C ASP A 121 -22.92 2.51 4.17
N LEU A 122 -24.00 2.90 3.49
CA LEU A 122 -24.23 4.28 3.05
C LEU A 122 -24.25 5.25 4.23
N ASP A 123 -24.92 4.88 5.34
CA ASP A 123 -24.94 5.71 6.54
C ASP A 123 -23.54 5.98 7.11
N ILE A 124 -22.62 5.01 6.99
CA ILE A 124 -21.24 5.17 7.41
C ILE A 124 -20.49 6.06 6.41
N ILE A 125 -20.58 5.75 5.12
CA ILE A 125 -19.86 6.44 4.05
C ILE A 125 -20.26 7.92 3.98
N CYS A 126 -21.55 8.22 4.09
CA CYS A 126 -22.08 9.59 4.01
C CYS A 126 -21.62 10.53 5.14
N ARG A 127 -21.05 9.99 6.23
CA ARG A 127 -20.39 10.79 7.28
C ARG A 127 -19.03 11.34 6.85
N HIS A 128 -18.51 10.89 5.71
CA HIS A 128 -17.21 11.23 5.15
C HIS A 128 -17.36 11.88 3.76
N PRO A 129 -17.83 13.13 3.67
CA PRO A 129 -18.29 13.74 2.41
C PRO A 129 -17.18 14.06 1.41
N GLN A 130 -15.91 13.92 1.77
CA GLN A 130 -14.78 14.19 0.86
C GLN A 130 -14.24 12.92 0.19
N ILE A 131 -14.79 11.75 0.53
CA ILE A 131 -14.40 10.48 -0.11
C ILE A 131 -14.95 10.46 -1.53
N LEU A 132 -14.11 10.03 -2.48
CA LEU A 132 -14.53 9.80 -3.86
C LEU A 132 -15.27 8.47 -3.96
N ILE A 133 -16.55 8.50 -4.31
CA ILE A 133 -17.37 7.31 -4.48
C ILE A 133 -17.50 7.02 -5.98
N ASN A 134 -17.14 5.82 -6.40
CA ASN A 134 -17.33 5.33 -7.76
C ASN A 134 -18.70 4.65 -7.87
N CYS A 135 -19.61 5.26 -8.63
CA CYS A 135 -20.92 4.71 -8.93
C CYS A 135 -20.91 4.15 -10.36
N ASP A 136 -21.18 2.86 -10.51
CA ASP A 136 -21.19 2.15 -11.80
C ASP A 136 -22.61 1.88 -12.33
N SER A 137 -23.62 2.12 -11.49
CA SER A 137 -25.04 2.00 -11.84
C SER A 137 -25.89 3.03 -11.09
N GLN A 138 -27.13 3.25 -11.57
CA GLN A 138 -28.16 4.07 -10.93
C GLN A 138 -29.13 3.21 -10.14
#